data_6b16eae70c54740d66a9e8516dde5050
#
_entry.id   6b16eae70c54740d66a9e8516dde5050
#
_cell.length_a   1.000
_cell.length_b   1.000
_cell.length_c   1.000
_cell.angle_alpha   90.00
_cell.angle_beta   90.00
_cell.angle_gamma   90.00
#
_symmetry.space_group_name_H-M   'P 1'
#
loop_
_entity.id
_entity.type
_entity.pdbx_description
1 polymer ?
#
loop_
_entity_poly.entity_id
_entity_poly.type
_entity_poly.pdbx_seq_one_letter_code
_entity_poly.pdbx_strand_id
1 'polypeptide(L)'
;AEFARAVIPHGTTTMFTDPHEIANVLGLEGVRLMHDEALLQPVNIFTQMPSCAPSAPGLETTGYEITAEDVSEAMSWPGIIGLGEMMNFPGVANGDPKMLAEIAATQRAGKTVGGHYASPDLGPDFAAYVAGGPADDHEGTCEADAIARMRQGMRAMVRLGSAWYDVEAQITAITEKGLDPRNFILCTDDCHSGTLVHDGHMNRVVRHAIDCGCDPVVAIQMATINTATHFGLERELGSITPGRRADVILTSDLKTLP
;
A
#
# COMPACT_ATOMS: atom_id res chain seq x y z
N ALA A 1 5.42 -8.85 -16.74
CA ALA A 1 6.78 -8.64 -17.30
C ALA A 1 7.05 -7.16 -17.63
N GLU A 2 6.18 -6.47 -18.37
CA GLU A 2 6.42 -5.07 -18.81
C GLU A 2 6.49 -4.09 -17.63
N PHE A 3 5.66 -4.26 -16.62
CA PHE A 3 5.73 -3.44 -15.41
C PHE A 3 7.10 -3.56 -14.73
N ALA A 4 7.61 -4.78 -14.52
CA ALA A 4 8.94 -4.99 -13.95
C ALA A 4 10.05 -4.30 -14.77
N ARG A 5 9.98 -4.37 -16.11
CA ARG A 5 10.92 -3.66 -17.00
C ARG A 5 10.87 -2.14 -16.85
N ALA A 6 9.69 -1.59 -16.62
CA ALA A 6 9.52 -0.16 -16.44
C ALA A 6 10.09 0.34 -15.10
N VAL A 7 9.94 -0.42 -14.01
CA VAL A 7 10.28 0.06 -12.66
C VAL A 7 11.71 -0.27 -12.21
N ILE A 8 12.33 -1.34 -12.73
CA ILE A 8 13.72 -1.71 -12.39
C ILE A 8 14.73 -0.58 -12.66
N PRO A 9 14.70 0.11 -13.81
CA PRO A 9 15.63 1.21 -14.09
C PRO A 9 15.51 2.36 -13.08
N HIS A 10 14.36 2.47 -12.40
CA HIS A 10 14.08 3.47 -11.37
C HIS A 10 14.38 2.99 -9.95
N GLY A 11 15.07 1.85 -9.82
CA GLY A 11 15.53 1.32 -8.53
C GLY A 11 14.46 0.61 -7.70
N THR A 12 13.26 0.38 -8.22
CA THR A 12 12.24 -0.39 -7.51
C THR A 12 12.50 -1.88 -7.65
N THR A 13 12.80 -2.54 -6.54
CA THR A 13 13.15 -3.97 -6.46
C THR A 13 12.11 -4.81 -5.75
N THR A 14 11.24 -4.16 -5.00
CA THR A 14 10.12 -4.81 -4.28
C THR A 14 8.89 -3.93 -4.34
N MET A 15 7.74 -4.54 -4.54
CA MET A 15 6.45 -3.85 -4.54
C MET A 15 5.33 -4.72 -3.97
N PHE A 16 4.29 -4.04 -3.50
CA PHE A 16 3.08 -4.62 -2.93
C PHE A 16 1.92 -4.18 -3.83
N THR A 17 1.24 -5.14 -4.42
CA THR A 17 0.20 -4.88 -5.43
C THR A 17 -1.16 -5.35 -4.93
N ASP A 18 -2.20 -4.60 -5.26
CA ASP A 18 -3.59 -4.97 -5.03
C ASP A 18 -4.30 -5.09 -6.40
N PRO A 19 -4.51 -6.32 -6.93
CA PRO A 19 -5.09 -6.51 -8.25
C PRO A 19 -6.63 -6.50 -8.22
N HIS A 20 -7.25 -5.49 -7.61
CA HIS A 20 -8.71 -5.44 -7.44
C HIS A 20 -9.47 -5.27 -8.76
N GLU A 21 -8.89 -4.67 -9.80
CA GLU A 21 -9.54 -4.52 -11.09
C GLU A 21 -9.78 -5.89 -11.76
N ILE A 22 -8.76 -6.77 -11.75
CA ILE A 22 -8.95 -8.10 -12.31
C ILE A 22 -9.82 -8.98 -11.40
N ALA A 23 -9.78 -8.77 -10.09
CA ALA A 23 -10.68 -9.42 -9.15
C ALA A 23 -12.13 -9.05 -9.42
N ASN A 24 -12.40 -7.79 -9.76
CA ASN A 24 -13.74 -7.30 -10.12
C ASN A 24 -14.29 -7.97 -11.39
N VAL A 25 -13.43 -8.44 -12.28
CA VAL A 25 -13.82 -9.10 -13.55
C VAL A 25 -13.86 -10.62 -13.41
N LEU A 26 -12.82 -11.24 -12.84
CA LEU A 26 -12.58 -12.68 -12.82
C LEU A 26 -12.52 -13.28 -11.41
N GLY A 27 -12.73 -12.48 -10.36
CA GLY A 27 -12.71 -12.94 -8.99
C GLY A 27 -11.36 -13.53 -8.58
N LEU A 28 -11.40 -14.58 -7.76
CA LEU A 28 -10.23 -15.27 -7.24
C LEU A 28 -9.31 -15.81 -8.35
N GLU A 29 -9.85 -16.25 -9.47
CA GLU A 29 -9.09 -16.71 -10.65
C GLU A 29 -8.23 -15.57 -11.24
N GLY A 30 -8.77 -14.35 -11.30
CA GLY A 30 -8.05 -13.17 -11.76
C GLY A 30 -6.90 -12.81 -10.82
N VAL A 31 -7.14 -12.87 -9.51
CA VAL A 31 -6.09 -12.66 -8.50
C VAL A 31 -4.99 -13.70 -8.64
N ARG A 32 -5.35 -14.98 -8.81
CA ARG A 32 -4.40 -16.06 -9.03
C ARG A 32 -3.54 -15.83 -10.26
N LEU A 33 -4.15 -15.42 -11.37
CA LEU A 33 -3.43 -15.12 -12.61
C LEU A 33 -2.34 -14.05 -12.39
N MET A 34 -2.69 -12.93 -11.75
CA MET A 34 -1.76 -11.85 -11.45
C MET A 34 -0.68 -12.28 -10.45
N HIS A 35 -1.07 -13.04 -9.44
CA HIS A 35 -0.17 -13.58 -8.43
C HIS A 35 0.86 -14.54 -9.03
N ASP A 36 0.43 -15.49 -9.84
CA ASP A 36 1.33 -16.46 -10.48
C ASP A 36 2.31 -15.77 -11.45
N GLU A 37 1.85 -14.77 -12.21
CA GLU A 37 2.71 -13.92 -13.04
C GLU A 37 3.72 -13.13 -12.19
N ALA A 38 3.31 -12.62 -11.03
CA ALA A 38 4.17 -11.88 -10.10
C ALA A 38 5.35 -12.73 -9.61
N LEU A 39 5.13 -14.01 -9.31
CA LEU A 39 6.17 -14.93 -8.86
C LEU A 39 7.25 -15.23 -9.92
N LEU A 40 6.98 -14.98 -11.20
CA LEU A 40 7.89 -15.19 -12.31
C LEU A 40 8.77 -13.98 -12.62
N GLN A 41 8.56 -12.85 -11.94
CA GLN A 41 9.28 -11.62 -12.26
C GLN A 41 10.67 -11.55 -11.60
N PRO A 42 11.63 -10.83 -12.22
CA PRO A 42 12.96 -10.65 -11.65
C PRO A 42 13.02 -9.67 -10.46
N VAL A 43 11.88 -9.17 -10.01
CA VAL A 43 11.68 -8.29 -8.85
C VAL A 43 10.73 -8.97 -7.87
N ASN A 44 10.75 -8.55 -6.62
CA ASN A 44 9.83 -9.07 -5.62
C ASN A 44 8.47 -8.38 -5.76
N ILE A 45 7.45 -9.10 -6.18
CA ILE A 45 6.08 -8.62 -6.22
C ILE A 45 5.25 -9.43 -5.24
N PHE A 46 4.86 -8.80 -4.15
CA PHE A 46 3.95 -9.37 -3.17
C PHE A 46 2.53 -8.93 -3.50
N THR A 47 1.62 -9.88 -3.53
CA THR A 47 0.22 -9.59 -3.85
C THR A 47 -0.59 -9.47 -2.57
N GLN A 48 -1.42 -8.46 -2.48
CA GLN A 48 -2.49 -8.38 -1.50
C GLN A 48 -3.75 -9.02 -2.12
N MET A 49 -4.52 -9.73 -1.32
CA MET A 49 -5.82 -10.23 -1.74
C MET A 49 -6.83 -9.07 -1.73
N PRO A 50 -7.44 -8.71 -2.85
CA PRO A 50 -8.44 -7.65 -2.86
C PRO A 50 -9.59 -7.91 -1.89
N SER A 51 -10.03 -6.88 -1.17
CA SER A 51 -11.18 -6.93 -0.27
C SER A 51 -12.49 -6.58 -0.98
N CYS A 52 -12.38 -5.84 -2.06
CA CYS A 52 -13.48 -5.09 -2.64
C CYS A 52 -13.73 -5.48 -4.10
N ALA A 53 -14.54 -6.52 -4.25
CA ALA A 53 -15.23 -6.81 -5.50
C ALA A 53 -16.65 -7.30 -5.14
N PRO A 54 -17.66 -6.44 -5.25
CA PRO A 54 -17.62 -5.02 -5.59
C PRO A 54 -17.15 -4.11 -4.45
N SER A 55 -16.57 -2.94 -4.78
CA SER A 55 -16.19 -1.92 -3.80
C SER A 55 -17.41 -1.26 -3.16
N ALA A 56 -18.43 -0.98 -3.99
CA ALA A 56 -19.69 -0.37 -3.60
C ALA A 56 -20.87 -1.25 -4.06
N PRO A 57 -21.32 -2.21 -3.23
CA PRO A 57 -22.40 -3.11 -3.58
C PRO A 57 -23.66 -2.38 -4.06
N GLY A 58 -24.18 -2.78 -5.21
CA GLY A 58 -25.39 -2.20 -5.83
C GLY A 58 -25.16 -0.92 -6.64
N LEU A 59 -23.95 -0.35 -6.64
CA LEU A 59 -23.61 0.84 -7.43
C LEU A 59 -22.68 0.53 -8.61
N GLU A 60 -22.10 -0.64 -8.65
CA GLU A 60 -21.23 -1.07 -9.74
C GLU A 60 -21.65 -2.44 -10.30
N THR A 61 -21.27 -2.70 -11.56
CA THR A 61 -21.48 -3.98 -12.23
C THR A 61 -20.19 -4.79 -12.16
N THR A 62 -20.14 -5.73 -11.25
CA THR A 62 -18.99 -6.63 -11.08
C THR A 62 -19.24 -7.96 -11.78
N GLY A 63 -18.19 -8.60 -12.28
CA GLY A 63 -18.22 -9.96 -12.82
C GLY A 63 -18.14 -11.04 -11.72
N TYR A 64 -17.69 -10.67 -10.52
CA TYR A 64 -17.53 -11.58 -9.40
C TYR A 64 -17.74 -10.83 -8.07
N GLU A 65 -18.09 -11.56 -7.04
CA GLU A 65 -18.15 -11.06 -5.67
C GLU A 65 -17.16 -11.84 -4.81
N ILE A 66 -16.12 -11.15 -4.32
CA ILE A 66 -15.14 -11.75 -3.38
C ILE A 66 -15.82 -12.07 -2.06
N THR A 67 -15.53 -13.24 -1.52
CA THR A 67 -16.06 -13.74 -0.26
C THR A 67 -14.98 -13.91 0.80
N ALA A 68 -15.37 -14.06 2.07
CA ALA A 68 -14.42 -14.36 3.13
C ALA A 68 -13.73 -15.73 2.97
N GLU A 69 -14.37 -16.66 2.28
CA GLU A 69 -13.80 -17.96 1.90
C GLU A 69 -12.69 -17.78 0.85
N ASP A 70 -12.91 -16.93 -0.18
CA ASP A 70 -11.89 -16.58 -1.18
C ASP A 70 -10.66 -15.94 -0.51
N VAL A 71 -10.91 -15.00 0.41
CA VAL A 71 -9.85 -14.37 1.21
C VAL A 71 -9.09 -15.42 2.03
N SER A 72 -9.80 -16.31 2.71
CA SER A 72 -9.19 -17.37 3.53
C SER A 72 -8.33 -18.31 2.68
N GLU A 73 -8.80 -18.68 1.48
CA GLU A 73 -8.05 -19.49 0.53
C GLU A 73 -6.76 -18.75 0.10
N ALA A 74 -6.89 -17.53 -0.39
CA ALA A 74 -5.76 -16.75 -0.87
C ALA A 74 -4.71 -16.47 0.22
N MET A 75 -5.13 -16.32 1.49
CA MET A 75 -4.18 -16.14 2.60
C MET A 75 -3.23 -17.34 2.78
N SER A 76 -3.55 -18.50 2.23
CA SER A 76 -2.66 -19.67 2.24
C SER A 76 -1.61 -19.68 1.12
N TRP A 77 -1.73 -18.81 0.11
CA TRP A 77 -0.82 -18.83 -1.03
C TRP A 77 0.51 -18.16 -0.67
N PRO A 78 1.66 -18.75 -1.08
CA PRO A 78 2.97 -18.13 -0.91
C PRO A 78 3.03 -16.78 -1.64
N GLY A 79 3.47 -15.71 -0.99
CA GLY A 79 3.58 -14.38 -1.61
C GLY A 79 2.33 -13.51 -1.51
N ILE A 80 1.20 -14.02 -1.01
CA ILE A 80 0.12 -13.17 -0.51
C ILE A 80 0.55 -12.58 0.82
N ILE A 81 0.56 -11.23 0.91
CA ILE A 81 1.12 -10.51 2.05
C ILE A 81 0.06 -9.93 2.99
N GLY A 82 -1.16 -9.76 2.51
CA GLY A 82 -2.24 -9.17 3.28
C GLY A 82 -3.55 -9.11 2.52
N LEU A 83 -4.54 -8.49 3.14
CA LEU A 83 -5.76 -8.04 2.48
C LEU A 83 -5.47 -6.68 1.84
N GLY A 84 -5.92 -6.48 0.64
CA GLY A 84 -5.83 -5.21 -0.07
C GLY A 84 -6.70 -4.13 0.55
N GLU A 85 -6.74 -3.00 -0.10
CA GLU A 85 -7.43 -1.82 0.43
C GLU A 85 -8.91 -2.09 0.74
N MET A 86 -9.31 -1.82 1.99
CA MET A 86 -10.68 -1.99 2.46
C MET A 86 -11.53 -0.78 2.08
N MET A 87 -11.95 -0.71 0.79
CA MET A 87 -12.71 0.40 0.22
C MET A 87 -14.13 0.53 0.80
N ASN A 88 -14.75 -0.58 1.21
CA ASN A 88 -16.06 -0.53 1.85
C ASN A 88 -15.94 -0.09 3.33
N PHE A 89 -15.35 1.09 3.55
CA PHE A 89 -15.21 1.66 4.88
C PHE A 89 -16.55 1.90 5.59
N PRO A 90 -17.65 2.28 4.90
CA PRO A 90 -18.96 2.36 5.55
C PRO A 90 -19.44 1.01 6.09
N GLY A 91 -19.21 -0.07 5.35
CA GLY A 91 -19.52 -1.42 5.80
C GLY A 91 -18.75 -1.80 7.07
N VAL A 92 -17.43 -1.55 7.10
CA VAL A 92 -16.63 -1.81 8.30
C VAL A 92 -17.11 -0.98 9.49
N ALA A 93 -17.33 0.32 9.31
CA ALA A 93 -17.76 1.22 10.38
C ALA A 93 -19.13 0.84 10.94
N ASN A 94 -20.03 0.27 10.13
CA ASN A 94 -21.35 -0.18 10.52
C ASN A 94 -21.41 -1.67 10.92
N GLY A 95 -20.28 -2.37 10.95
CA GLY A 95 -20.22 -3.76 11.38
C GLY A 95 -20.76 -4.77 10.38
N ASP A 96 -20.61 -4.53 9.08
CA ASP A 96 -21.00 -5.45 8.02
C ASP A 96 -20.32 -6.82 8.23
N PRO A 97 -21.11 -7.91 8.36
CA PRO A 97 -20.55 -9.22 8.66
C PRO A 97 -19.59 -9.76 7.61
N LYS A 98 -19.77 -9.41 6.32
CA LYS A 98 -18.88 -9.82 5.23
C LYS A 98 -17.52 -9.15 5.39
N MET A 99 -17.49 -7.84 5.55
CA MET A 99 -16.25 -7.07 5.72
C MET A 99 -15.48 -7.53 6.95
N LEU A 100 -16.17 -7.71 8.07
CA LEU A 100 -15.55 -8.20 9.30
C LEU A 100 -15.04 -9.66 9.17
N ALA A 101 -15.70 -10.51 8.38
CA ALA A 101 -15.26 -11.88 8.13
C ALA A 101 -13.97 -11.92 7.28
N GLU A 102 -13.85 -11.08 6.25
CA GLU A 102 -12.64 -10.94 5.42
C GLU A 102 -11.44 -10.43 6.25
N ILE A 103 -11.66 -9.39 7.06
CA ILE A 103 -10.66 -8.87 8.00
C ILE A 103 -10.23 -9.97 8.98
N ALA A 104 -11.18 -10.67 9.57
CA ALA A 104 -10.89 -11.74 10.53
C ALA A 104 -10.14 -12.92 9.89
N ALA A 105 -10.43 -13.27 8.62
CA ALA A 105 -9.68 -14.29 7.89
C ALA A 105 -8.22 -13.89 7.71
N THR A 106 -7.97 -12.62 7.34
CA THR A 106 -6.63 -12.06 7.18
C THR A 106 -5.85 -12.02 8.50
N GLN A 107 -6.48 -11.54 9.57
CA GLN A 107 -5.87 -11.46 10.90
C GLN A 107 -5.53 -12.85 11.47
N ARG A 108 -6.39 -13.86 11.24
CA ARG A 108 -6.09 -15.27 11.63
C ARG A 108 -4.86 -15.81 10.90
N ALA A 109 -4.60 -15.36 9.69
CA ALA A 109 -3.39 -15.69 8.94
C ALA A 109 -2.15 -14.91 9.41
N GLY A 110 -2.28 -13.98 10.36
CA GLY A 110 -1.20 -13.15 10.86
C GLY A 110 -0.73 -12.10 9.85
N LYS A 111 -1.62 -11.69 8.92
CA LYS A 111 -1.29 -10.78 7.82
C LYS A 111 -1.94 -9.41 8.00
N THR A 112 -1.45 -8.42 7.26
CA THR A 112 -1.88 -7.02 7.33
C THR A 112 -3.21 -6.82 6.60
N VAL A 113 -4.04 -5.93 7.12
CA VAL A 113 -5.27 -5.45 6.49
C VAL A 113 -5.00 -4.04 5.96
N GLY A 114 -5.05 -3.86 4.67
CA GLY A 114 -4.91 -2.56 4.01
C GLY A 114 -6.16 -1.69 4.18
N GLY A 115 -5.97 -0.38 4.21
CA GLY A 115 -7.04 0.58 4.39
C GLY A 115 -7.23 1.52 3.21
N HIS A 116 -8.49 2.03 3.09
CA HIS A 116 -8.94 3.00 2.10
C HIS A 116 -10.09 3.82 2.68
N TYR A 117 -9.78 4.76 3.54
CA TYR A 117 -10.79 5.61 4.17
C TYR A 117 -10.90 6.94 3.42
N ALA A 118 -11.72 6.98 2.38
CA ALA A 118 -11.87 8.11 1.47
C ALA A 118 -12.85 9.20 1.96
N SER A 119 -13.23 9.19 3.24
CA SER A 119 -14.09 10.23 3.82
C SER A 119 -13.27 11.34 4.50
N PRO A 120 -13.64 12.60 4.33
CA PRO A 120 -13.03 13.70 5.07
C PRO A 120 -13.47 13.76 6.55
N ASP A 121 -14.49 12.98 6.94
CA ASP A 121 -14.95 12.90 8.34
C ASP A 121 -14.05 11.93 9.13
N LEU A 122 -13.25 12.50 10.02
CA LEU A 122 -12.33 11.78 10.90
C LEU A 122 -12.92 11.52 12.30
N GLY A 123 -14.23 11.56 12.41
CA GLY A 123 -14.99 11.37 13.66
C GLY A 123 -15.23 9.90 14.04
N PRO A 124 -16.39 9.58 14.62
CA PRO A 124 -16.70 8.24 15.13
C PRO A 124 -16.60 7.12 14.08
N ASP A 125 -17.01 7.38 12.83
CA ASP A 125 -16.96 6.38 11.75
C ASP A 125 -15.54 6.04 11.37
N PHE A 126 -14.62 7.01 11.36
CA PHE A 126 -13.20 6.74 11.17
C PHE A 126 -12.63 5.87 12.31
N ALA A 127 -12.96 6.21 13.56
CA ALA A 127 -12.53 5.41 14.70
C ALA A 127 -13.10 3.98 14.66
N ALA A 128 -14.36 3.81 14.24
CA ALA A 128 -14.99 2.49 14.07
C ALA A 128 -14.31 1.69 12.93
N TYR A 129 -13.98 2.35 11.82
CA TYR A 129 -13.23 1.73 10.73
C TYR A 129 -11.86 1.21 11.19
N VAL A 130 -11.09 2.03 11.89
CA VAL A 130 -9.78 1.63 12.44
C VAL A 130 -9.93 0.47 13.42
N ALA A 131 -10.92 0.54 14.32
CA ALA A 131 -11.23 -0.52 15.28
C ALA A 131 -11.65 -1.84 14.59
N GLY A 132 -12.18 -1.78 13.37
CA GLY A 132 -12.50 -2.93 12.53
C GLY A 132 -11.30 -3.71 12.06
N GLY A 133 -10.10 -3.08 11.96
CA GLY A 133 -8.87 -3.82 11.67
C GLY A 133 -7.89 -3.27 10.64
N PRO A 134 -8.25 -2.29 9.75
CA PRO A 134 -7.28 -1.71 8.84
C PRO A 134 -6.08 -1.11 9.59
N ALA A 135 -4.87 -1.43 9.11
CA ALA A 135 -3.63 -1.09 9.78
C ALA A 135 -2.88 0.10 9.12
N ASP A 136 -3.30 0.47 7.95
CA ASP A 136 -2.77 1.58 7.16
C ASP A 136 -3.90 2.30 6.42
N ASP A 137 -3.56 3.40 5.76
CA ASP A 137 -4.48 4.10 4.86
C ASP A 137 -3.71 5.06 3.96
N HIS A 138 -4.06 5.10 2.67
CA HIS A 138 -3.44 5.96 1.65
C HIS A 138 -4.36 7.09 1.16
N GLU A 139 -5.60 7.17 1.63
CA GLU A 139 -6.59 8.15 1.18
C GLU A 139 -6.49 9.52 1.87
N GLY A 140 -5.49 9.72 2.73
CA GLY A 140 -5.20 11.04 3.28
C GLY A 140 -4.79 12.03 2.19
N THR A 141 -5.31 13.26 2.26
CA THR A 141 -5.05 14.33 1.28
C THR A 141 -4.42 15.57 1.91
N CYS A 142 -4.31 15.63 3.23
CA CYS A 142 -3.76 16.77 3.94
C CYS A 142 -3.02 16.34 5.23
N GLU A 143 -2.33 17.31 5.86
CA GLU A 143 -1.61 17.10 7.11
C GLU A 143 -2.49 16.51 8.22
N ALA A 144 -3.72 17.04 8.35
CA ALA A 144 -4.64 16.60 9.39
C ALA A 144 -5.03 15.12 9.24
N ASP A 145 -5.16 14.66 7.99
CA ASP A 145 -5.46 13.26 7.68
C ASP A 145 -4.32 12.33 8.11
N ALA A 146 -3.08 12.70 7.81
CA ALA A 146 -1.90 11.93 8.24
C ALA A 146 -1.79 11.86 9.77
N ILE A 147 -2.02 13.00 10.46
CA ILE A 147 -2.04 13.07 11.92
C ILE A 147 -3.13 12.18 12.51
N ALA A 148 -4.33 12.19 11.93
CA ALA A 148 -5.46 11.40 12.43
C ALA A 148 -5.17 9.88 12.33
N ARG A 149 -4.60 9.41 11.21
CA ARG A 149 -4.23 8.01 11.02
C ARG A 149 -3.23 7.57 12.09
N MET A 150 -2.17 8.35 12.29
CA MET A 150 -1.18 8.05 13.32
C MET A 150 -1.77 8.05 14.74
N ARG A 151 -2.65 8.98 15.07
CA ARG A 151 -3.31 9.04 16.40
C ARG A 151 -4.17 7.81 16.67
N GLN A 152 -4.71 7.20 15.63
CA GLN A 152 -5.50 5.97 15.72
C GLN A 152 -4.63 4.70 15.64
N GLY A 153 -3.31 4.83 15.48
CA GLY A 153 -2.39 3.70 15.40
C GLY A 153 -2.21 3.12 14.01
N MET A 154 -2.79 3.73 12.98
CA MET A 154 -2.56 3.36 11.58
C MET A 154 -1.24 3.91 11.07
N ARG A 155 -0.70 3.30 10.01
CA ARG A 155 0.33 3.92 9.20
C ARG A 155 -0.30 4.85 8.17
N ALA A 156 0.26 6.04 8.01
CA ALA A 156 -0.10 6.95 6.93
C ALA A 156 0.75 6.59 5.69
N MET A 157 0.10 6.09 4.65
CA MET A 157 0.71 5.88 3.34
C MET A 157 0.52 7.14 2.51
N VAL A 158 1.62 7.79 2.18
CA VAL A 158 1.62 9.09 1.52
C VAL A 158 1.94 8.88 0.04
N ARG A 159 0.99 9.21 -0.84
CA ARG A 159 1.03 8.81 -2.24
C ARG A 159 1.45 9.92 -3.20
N LEU A 160 2.19 9.50 -4.23
CA LEU A 160 2.48 10.28 -5.43
C LEU A 160 2.37 9.39 -6.67
N GLY A 161 1.15 9.25 -7.18
CA GLY A 161 0.84 8.52 -8.40
C GLY A 161 0.75 9.42 -9.64
N SER A 162 -0.07 9.01 -10.60
CA SER A 162 -0.32 9.80 -11.81
C SER A 162 -1.49 10.78 -11.65
N ALA A 163 -2.41 10.53 -10.73
CA ALA A 163 -3.57 11.37 -10.43
C ALA A 163 -3.59 11.90 -8.98
N TRP A 164 -2.75 11.38 -8.12
CA TRP A 164 -2.68 11.69 -6.69
C TRP A 164 -1.36 12.35 -6.34
N TYR A 165 -1.38 13.50 -5.66
CA TYR A 165 -0.21 14.34 -5.37
C TYR A 165 -0.20 14.76 -3.92
N ASP A 166 -0.37 13.80 -3.01
CA ASP A 166 -0.66 14.08 -1.59
C ASP A 166 0.61 14.22 -0.72
N VAL A 167 1.81 13.91 -1.27
CA VAL A 167 3.08 13.99 -0.53
C VAL A 167 3.33 15.37 0.03
N GLU A 168 3.21 16.43 -0.79
CA GLU A 168 3.51 17.81 -0.36
C GLU A 168 2.66 18.22 0.84
N ALA A 169 1.36 17.92 0.82
CA ALA A 169 0.45 18.29 1.89
C ALA A 169 0.63 17.48 3.17
N GLN A 170 0.92 16.18 3.05
CA GLN A 170 0.99 15.31 4.22
C GLN A 170 2.38 15.24 4.86
N ILE A 171 3.45 15.46 4.09
CA ILE A 171 4.83 15.38 4.61
C ILE A 171 5.10 16.45 5.68
N THR A 172 4.31 17.54 5.70
CA THR A 172 4.36 18.60 6.72
C THR A 172 4.12 18.06 8.14
N ALA A 173 3.39 16.95 8.28
CA ALA A 173 3.24 16.26 9.56
C ALA A 173 4.59 15.81 10.13
N ILE A 174 5.56 15.48 9.29
CA ILE A 174 6.92 15.13 9.70
C ILE A 174 7.79 16.39 9.78
N THR A 175 7.84 17.18 8.68
CA THR A 175 8.81 18.27 8.53
C THR A 175 8.50 19.49 9.40
N GLU A 176 7.24 19.76 9.69
CA GLU A 176 6.81 20.93 10.48
C GLU A 176 6.29 20.56 11.87
N LYS A 177 5.56 19.44 11.99
CA LYS A 177 4.98 19.02 13.29
C LYS A 177 5.88 18.06 14.05
N GLY A 178 6.94 17.51 13.42
CA GLY A 178 7.89 16.62 14.06
C GLY A 178 7.32 15.26 14.46
N LEU A 179 6.32 14.75 13.74
CA LEU A 179 5.80 13.42 13.98
C LEU A 179 6.84 12.34 13.64
N ASP A 180 6.74 11.19 14.31
CA ASP A 180 7.66 10.08 14.13
C ASP A 180 7.52 9.48 12.70
N PRO A 181 8.55 9.61 11.84
CA PRO A 181 8.49 9.17 10.47
C PRO A 181 8.36 7.64 10.31
N ARG A 182 8.64 6.85 11.35
CA ARG A 182 8.50 5.39 11.32
C ARG A 182 7.07 4.91 11.07
N ASN A 183 6.09 5.79 11.27
CA ASN A 183 4.68 5.51 11.01
C ASN A 183 4.20 5.97 9.64
N PHE A 184 5.11 6.45 8.80
CA PHE A 184 4.81 6.88 7.44
C PHE A 184 5.44 5.93 6.42
N ILE A 185 4.73 5.75 5.31
CA ILE A 185 5.16 4.97 4.15
C ILE A 185 4.95 5.85 2.91
N LEU A 186 5.91 5.83 2.00
CA LEU A 186 5.72 6.41 0.66
C LEU A 186 5.20 5.34 -0.28
N CYS A 187 4.19 5.68 -1.08
CA CYS A 187 3.64 4.80 -2.09
C CYS A 187 3.28 5.57 -3.37
N THR A 188 2.99 4.85 -4.43
CA THR A 188 2.58 5.46 -5.70
C THR A 188 1.06 5.56 -5.81
N ASP A 189 0.34 4.56 -5.32
CA ASP A 189 -1.03 4.33 -5.76
C ASP A 189 -1.05 4.11 -7.29
N ASP A 190 -2.12 4.41 -7.99
CA ASP A 190 -2.23 4.23 -9.44
C ASP A 190 -1.17 4.99 -10.22
N CYS A 191 -0.39 4.27 -11.03
CA CYS A 191 0.67 4.82 -11.85
C CYS A 191 0.43 4.52 -13.33
N HIS A 192 0.14 5.56 -14.09
CA HIS A 192 -0.04 5.48 -15.55
C HIS A 192 1.26 5.05 -16.24
N SER A 193 1.17 4.23 -17.29
CA SER A 193 2.33 3.71 -18.02
C SER A 193 3.27 4.82 -18.54
N GLY A 194 2.72 5.96 -18.96
CA GLY A 194 3.52 7.13 -19.36
C GLY A 194 4.37 7.69 -18.21
N THR A 195 3.80 7.79 -17.01
CA THR A 195 4.54 8.21 -15.81
C THR A 195 5.67 7.23 -15.49
N LEU A 196 5.40 5.93 -15.53
CA LEU A 196 6.42 4.89 -15.26
C LEU A 196 7.60 4.97 -16.23
N VAL A 197 7.35 5.28 -17.50
CA VAL A 197 8.40 5.32 -18.54
C VAL A 197 9.17 6.63 -18.55
N HIS A 198 8.50 7.77 -18.30
CA HIS A 198 9.08 9.10 -18.51
C HIS A 198 9.48 9.82 -17.23
N ASP A 199 8.75 9.59 -16.12
CA ASP A 199 8.96 10.33 -14.88
C ASP A 199 9.62 9.47 -13.79
N GLY A 200 9.41 8.16 -13.81
CA GLY A 200 9.92 7.21 -12.84
C GLY A 200 8.84 6.55 -11.98
N HIS A 201 9.28 5.85 -10.97
CA HIS A 201 8.45 5.12 -10.00
C HIS A 201 8.76 5.59 -8.57
N MET A 202 9.20 4.71 -7.68
CA MET A 202 9.52 5.10 -6.29
C MET A 202 10.67 6.11 -6.16
N ASN A 203 11.63 6.14 -7.09
CA ASN A 203 12.64 7.21 -7.12
C ASN A 203 12.01 8.61 -7.25
N ARG A 204 10.96 8.75 -8.07
CA ARG A 204 10.19 9.99 -8.21
C ARG A 204 9.49 10.37 -6.90
N VAL A 205 8.86 9.41 -6.21
CA VAL A 205 8.14 9.64 -4.95
C VAL A 205 9.12 10.09 -3.85
N VAL A 206 10.23 9.37 -3.70
CA VAL A 206 11.26 9.70 -2.69
C VAL A 206 11.89 11.07 -2.98
N ARG A 207 12.26 11.35 -4.23
CA ARG A 207 12.80 12.66 -4.63
C ARG A 207 11.81 13.78 -4.32
N HIS A 208 10.53 13.61 -4.64
CA HIS A 208 9.52 14.62 -4.36
C HIS A 208 9.35 14.87 -2.85
N ALA A 209 9.37 13.83 -2.02
CA ALA A 209 9.35 14.00 -0.56
C ALA A 209 10.56 14.80 -0.06
N ILE A 210 11.76 14.56 -0.62
CA ILE A 210 12.97 15.32 -0.30
C ILE A 210 12.84 16.79 -0.76
N ASP A 211 12.31 17.03 -1.95
CA ASP A 211 12.06 18.38 -2.47
C ASP A 211 11.07 19.16 -1.61
N CYS A 212 10.12 18.47 -0.98
CA CYS A 212 9.19 19.01 0.02
C CYS A 212 9.80 19.15 1.44
N GLY A 213 11.12 18.98 1.59
CA GLY A 213 11.83 19.24 2.84
C GLY A 213 12.04 18.03 3.75
N CYS A 214 11.65 16.83 3.33
CA CYS A 214 11.95 15.62 4.09
C CYS A 214 13.46 15.32 4.08
N ASP A 215 14.00 14.90 5.22
CA ASP A 215 15.37 14.42 5.26
C ASP A 215 15.54 13.23 4.29
N PRO A 216 16.59 13.21 3.46
CA PRO A 216 16.78 12.16 2.45
C PRO A 216 16.82 10.74 3.03
N VAL A 217 17.45 10.55 4.19
CA VAL A 217 17.52 9.22 4.83
C VAL A 217 16.13 8.82 5.33
N VAL A 218 15.37 9.75 5.88
CA VAL A 218 13.99 9.51 6.33
C VAL A 218 13.10 9.14 5.15
N ALA A 219 13.17 9.88 4.03
CA ALA A 219 12.37 9.58 2.83
C ALA A 219 12.70 8.17 2.28
N ILE A 220 13.98 7.79 2.25
CA ILE A 220 14.41 6.45 1.85
C ILE A 220 13.89 5.40 2.84
N GLN A 221 13.92 5.65 4.14
CA GLN A 221 13.38 4.74 5.15
C GLN A 221 11.88 4.52 4.98
N MET A 222 11.13 5.57 4.66
CA MET A 222 9.69 5.47 4.38
C MET A 222 9.38 4.59 3.17
N ALA A 223 10.25 4.57 2.17
CA ALA A 223 10.12 3.74 0.97
C ALA A 223 10.77 2.34 1.10
N THR A 224 11.41 2.02 2.22
CA THR A 224 12.17 0.78 2.40
C THR A 224 11.83 0.06 3.70
N ILE A 225 12.55 0.37 4.79
CA ILE A 225 12.40 -0.36 6.06
C ILE A 225 11.03 -0.15 6.71
N ASN A 226 10.40 1.03 6.57
CA ASN A 226 9.08 1.26 7.15
C ASN A 226 8.03 0.39 6.45
N THR A 227 8.10 0.32 5.12
CA THR A 227 7.23 -0.55 4.31
C THR A 227 7.45 -2.02 4.65
N ALA A 228 8.72 -2.46 4.69
CA ALA A 228 9.07 -3.83 5.06
C ALA A 228 8.56 -4.20 6.48
N THR A 229 8.71 -3.29 7.44
CA THR A 229 8.22 -3.49 8.82
C THR A 229 6.70 -3.60 8.88
N HIS A 230 6.00 -2.79 8.08
CA HIS A 230 4.54 -2.82 8.03
C HIS A 230 4.00 -4.17 7.58
N PHE A 231 4.63 -4.77 6.58
CA PHE A 231 4.23 -6.08 6.05
C PHE A 231 4.94 -7.27 6.69
N GLY A 232 5.71 -7.06 7.79
CA GLY A 232 6.40 -8.13 8.50
C GLY A 232 7.59 -8.73 7.76
N LEU A 233 8.16 -8.00 6.79
CA LEU A 233 9.28 -8.43 5.95
C LEU A 233 10.63 -7.79 6.34
N GLU A 234 10.71 -7.08 7.44
CA GLU A 234 11.91 -6.36 7.88
C GLU A 234 13.11 -7.28 8.14
N ARG A 235 12.90 -8.58 8.28
CA ARG A 235 13.97 -9.57 8.40
C ARG A 235 14.53 -10.02 7.05
N GLU A 236 13.82 -9.72 5.95
CA GLU A 236 14.22 -10.09 4.58
C GLU A 236 14.61 -8.89 3.74
N LEU A 237 13.96 -7.74 3.95
CA LEU A 237 14.00 -6.56 3.09
C LEU A 237 14.22 -5.27 3.88
N GLY A 238 14.45 -4.18 3.17
CA GLY A 238 14.38 -2.81 3.67
C GLY A 238 15.65 -2.28 4.33
N SER A 239 16.72 -3.08 4.46
CA SER A 239 18.01 -2.57 4.95
C SER A 239 19.19 -3.43 4.50
N ILE A 240 20.38 -2.82 4.45
CA ILE A 240 21.65 -3.47 4.14
C ILE A 240 22.17 -4.12 5.44
N THR A 241 21.76 -5.36 5.67
CA THR A 241 22.09 -6.10 6.90
C THR A 241 22.37 -7.57 6.55
N PRO A 242 23.32 -8.25 7.20
CA PRO A 242 23.57 -9.66 6.94
C PRO A 242 22.33 -10.54 7.02
N GLY A 243 22.16 -11.43 6.05
CA GLY A 243 21.02 -12.34 5.96
C GLY A 243 19.79 -11.79 5.25
N ARG A 244 19.81 -10.53 4.79
CA ARG A 244 18.73 -9.93 3.98
C ARG A 244 19.04 -10.03 2.50
N ARG A 245 18.01 -9.83 1.66
CA ARG A 245 18.15 -9.80 0.20
C ARG A 245 19.07 -8.65 -0.21
N ALA A 246 19.95 -8.91 -1.16
CA ALA A 246 20.93 -7.93 -1.64
C ALA A 246 20.37 -7.05 -2.77
N ASP A 247 19.16 -6.54 -2.59
CA ASP A 247 18.55 -5.58 -3.50
C ASP A 247 19.09 -4.19 -3.16
N VAL A 248 20.17 -3.80 -3.81
CA VAL A 248 20.97 -2.61 -3.49
C VAL A 248 20.97 -1.63 -4.64
N ILE A 249 20.71 -0.36 -4.34
CA ILE A 249 20.78 0.75 -5.28
C ILE A 249 22.09 1.51 -5.04
N LEU A 250 22.81 1.81 -6.11
CA LEU A 250 23.97 2.71 -6.09
C LEU A 250 23.57 4.07 -6.67
N THR A 251 23.76 5.13 -5.93
CA THR A 251 23.46 6.49 -6.35
C THR A 251 24.64 7.42 -6.09
N SER A 252 24.78 8.48 -6.89
CA SER A 252 25.82 9.50 -6.73
C SER A 252 25.56 10.41 -5.53
N ASP A 253 24.30 10.64 -5.19
CA ASP A 253 23.88 11.38 -4.01
C ASP A 253 22.48 10.91 -3.54
N LEU A 254 22.07 11.34 -2.35
CA LEU A 254 20.79 10.95 -1.75
C LEU A 254 19.65 11.93 -2.06
N LYS A 255 19.89 13.00 -2.80
CA LYS A 255 18.87 14.02 -3.07
C LYS A 255 18.24 13.86 -4.44
N THR A 256 19.06 13.62 -5.45
CA THR A 256 18.60 13.62 -6.86
C THR A 256 18.05 12.28 -7.31
N LEU A 257 18.42 11.18 -6.69
CA LEU A 257 17.96 9.81 -6.96
C LEU A 257 17.51 9.64 -8.43
N PRO A 258 18.40 9.30 -9.34
CA PRO A 258 18.12 9.22 -10.78
C PRO A 258 17.03 8.19 -11.12
#